data_b9b726fea27fe7cb34a1b6439aa7ce81
#
_entry.id   b9b726fea27fe7cb34a1b6439aa7ce81
#
_cell.length_a   1.000
_cell.length_b   1.000
_cell.length_c   1.000
_cell.angle_alpha   90.00
_cell.angle_beta   90.00
_cell.angle_gamma   90.00
#
_symmetry.space_group_name_H-M   'P 1'
#
loop_
_entity.id
_entity.type
_entity.pdbx_description
1 polymer ?
#
loop_
_entity_poly.entity_id
_entity_poly.type
_entity_poly.pdbx_seq_one_letter_code
_entity_poly.pdbx_strand_id
1 'polypeptide(L)'
;MKKKLLSILLIIIISLFYIYSMITLYNKLVSNNKTLIQSALEKAIDIDKDIRFKQLNAPIWIGSVPKDTTEYTTLEHENKPTIRIKRSDTTKKMGQTEKLNHVLQTFLHIENPVNVNVLDSIFNHELQKKALKAQTAIGYIDNISGKNITNRTDSIFFRSVCTTDTLTYGIRNEVSFIGYAKIPTLYIIN
;
A
#
# COMPACT_ATOMS: atom_id res chain seq x y z
N MET A 1 16.55 2.58 59.10
CA MET A 1 15.35 2.35 58.24
C MET A 1 15.26 3.33 57.06
N LYS A 2 15.39 4.65 57.23
CA LYS A 2 15.23 5.64 56.11
C LYS A 2 16.14 5.41 54.89
N LYS A 3 17.45 5.05 55.09
CA LYS A 3 18.38 4.78 53.97
C LYS A 3 17.98 3.57 53.13
N LYS A 4 17.48 2.48 53.74
CA LYS A 4 17.00 1.29 52.99
C LYS A 4 15.76 1.61 52.18
N LEU A 5 14.83 2.41 52.72
CA LEU A 5 13.62 2.84 52.01
C LEU A 5 13.97 3.71 50.80
N LEU A 6 14.94 4.62 50.93
CA LEU A 6 15.40 5.48 49.82
C LEU A 6 16.03 4.66 48.68
N SER A 7 16.84 3.63 49.01
CA SER A 7 17.43 2.74 48.01
C SER A 7 16.37 1.93 47.24
N ILE A 8 15.35 1.44 47.92
CA ILE A 8 14.24 0.71 47.29
C ILE A 8 13.47 1.65 46.34
N LEU A 9 13.18 2.86 46.80
CA LEU A 9 12.49 3.86 46.00
C LEU A 9 13.27 4.19 44.70
N LEU A 10 14.61 4.36 44.83
CA LEU A 10 15.48 4.64 43.68
C LEU A 10 15.46 3.49 42.66
N ILE A 11 15.53 2.25 43.12
CA ILE A 11 15.46 1.06 42.24
C ILE A 11 14.14 1.01 41.50
N ILE A 12 13.01 1.30 42.17
CA ILE A 12 11.69 1.34 41.54
C ILE A 12 11.64 2.41 40.43
N ILE A 13 12.14 3.63 40.71
CA ILE A 13 12.16 4.72 39.74
C ILE A 13 13.00 4.34 38.51
N ILE A 14 14.19 3.77 38.72
CA ILE A 14 15.05 3.32 37.60
C ILE A 14 14.37 2.23 36.80
N SER A 15 13.71 1.26 37.43
CA SER A 15 12.98 0.19 36.75
C SER A 15 11.82 0.73 35.94
N LEU A 16 11.04 1.67 36.45
CA LEU A 16 9.94 2.32 35.73
C LEU A 16 10.46 3.11 34.52
N PHE A 17 11.55 3.84 34.66
CA PHE A 17 12.17 4.56 33.56
C PHE A 17 12.68 3.61 32.47
N TYR A 18 13.28 2.48 32.84
CA TYR A 18 13.71 1.45 31.88
C TYR A 18 12.54 0.85 31.13
N ILE A 19 11.45 0.48 31.81
CA ILE A 19 10.22 -0.05 31.18
C ILE A 19 9.62 0.98 30.22
N TYR A 20 9.51 2.23 30.63
CA TYR A 20 9.02 3.31 29.79
C TYR A 20 9.87 3.50 28.52
N SER A 21 11.20 3.50 28.69
CA SER A 21 12.14 3.62 27.57
C SER A 21 12.01 2.47 26.58
N MET A 22 11.87 1.23 27.08
CA MET A 22 11.65 0.04 26.23
C MET A 22 10.33 0.10 25.46
N ILE A 23 9.24 0.52 26.09
CA ILE A 23 7.93 0.69 25.42
C ILE A 23 8.03 1.76 24.33
N THR A 24 8.69 2.87 24.60
CA THR A 24 8.87 3.97 23.64
C THR A 24 9.70 3.51 22.43
N LEU A 25 10.78 2.79 22.65
CA LEU A 25 11.62 2.23 21.60
C LEU A 25 10.85 1.22 20.76
N TYR A 26 10.11 0.32 21.38
CA TYR A 26 9.26 -0.65 20.69
C TYR A 26 8.22 0.02 19.78
N ASN A 27 7.50 1.01 20.32
CA ASN A 27 6.49 1.75 19.56
C ASN A 27 7.11 2.49 18.36
N LYS A 28 8.30 3.07 18.52
CA LYS A 28 9.04 3.73 17.43
C LYS A 28 9.45 2.73 16.36
N LEU A 29 9.93 1.54 16.73
CA LEU A 29 10.29 0.47 15.76
C LEU A 29 9.07 -0.01 14.99
N VAL A 30 7.94 -0.25 15.65
CA VAL A 30 6.70 -0.66 15.01
C VAL A 30 6.21 0.40 14.02
N SER A 31 6.24 1.68 14.41
CA SER A 31 5.86 2.79 13.55
C SER A 31 6.78 2.92 12.33
N ASN A 32 8.09 2.83 12.51
CA ASN A 32 9.04 2.86 11.41
C ASN A 32 8.83 1.71 10.43
N ASN A 33 8.60 0.49 10.93
CA ASN A 33 8.33 -0.67 10.08
C ASN A 33 7.04 -0.47 9.28
N LYS A 34 5.97 0.08 9.89
CA LYS A 34 4.72 0.38 9.18
C LYS A 34 4.97 1.34 8.01
N THR A 35 5.73 2.41 8.24
CA THR A 35 6.08 3.39 7.19
C THR A 35 6.90 2.74 6.06
N LEU A 36 7.87 1.89 6.40
CA LEU A 36 8.65 1.16 5.40
C LEU A 36 7.80 0.20 4.57
N ILE A 37 6.88 -0.52 5.20
CA ILE A 37 5.97 -1.45 4.54
C ILE A 37 5.02 -0.69 3.63
N GLN A 38 4.45 0.43 4.09
CA GLN A 38 3.58 1.30 3.31
C GLN A 38 4.29 1.79 2.03
N SER A 39 5.49 2.37 2.18
CA SER A 39 6.24 2.89 1.03
C SER A 39 6.73 1.79 0.07
N ALA A 40 6.94 0.56 0.57
CA ALA A 40 7.25 -0.58 -0.28
C ALA A 40 6.04 -1.03 -1.11
N LEU A 41 4.83 -1.01 -0.53
CA LEU A 41 3.60 -1.31 -1.25
C LEU A 41 3.32 -0.27 -2.35
N GLU A 42 3.43 1.01 -2.03
CA GLU A 42 3.26 2.10 -3.00
C GLU A 42 4.20 1.91 -4.20
N LYS A 43 5.48 1.63 -3.91
CA LYS A 43 6.46 1.38 -4.96
C LYS A 43 6.16 0.10 -5.76
N ALA A 44 5.70 -0.95 -5.10
CA ALA A 44 5.32 -2.20 -5.77
C ALA A 44 4.15 -2.00 -6.74
N ILE A 45 3.14 -1.22 -6.34
CA ILE A 45 1.99 -0.87 -7.19
C ILE A 45 2.43 -0.06 -8.41
N ASP A 46 3.35 0.88 -8.24
CA ASP A 46 3.90 1.66 -9.36
C ASP A 46 4.67 0.76 -10.35
N ILE A 47 5.50 -0.15 -9.86
CA ILE A 47 6.25 -1.10 -10.70
C ILE A 47 5.29 -2.05 -11.43
N ASP A 48 4.31 -2.62 -10.74
CA ASP A 48 3.30 -3.49 -11.33
C ASP A 48 2.50 -2.77 -12.42
N LYS A 49 2.09 -1.54 -12.15
CA LYS A 49 1.43 -0.66 -13.14
C LYS A 49 2.28 -0.51 -14.41
N ASP A 50 3.58 -0.21 -14.26
CA ASP A 50 4.48 -0.02 -15.40
C ASP A 50 4.71 -1.33 -16.18
N ILE A 51 4.78 -2.48 -15.51
CA ILE A 51 4.88 -3.80 -16.13
C ILE A 51 3.63 -4.10 -16.94
N ARG A 52 2.44 -3.95 -16.33
CA ARG A 52 1.15 -4.21 -16.99
C ARG A 52 0.95 -3.29 -18.19
N PHE A 53 1.34 -2.02 -18.05
CA PHE A 53 1.26 -1.05 -19.14
C PHE A 53 2.14 -1.45 -20.32
N LYS A 54 3.39 -1.86 -20.09
CA LYS A 54 4.30 -2.34 -21.14
C LYS A 54 3.79 -3.60 -21.85
N GLN A 55 3.09 -4.48 -21.14
CA GLN A 55 2.52 -5.70 -21.70
C GLN A 55 1.40 -5.43 -22.73
N LEU A 56 0.75 -4.28 -22.67
CA LEU A 56 -0.32 -3.94 -23.60
C LEU A 56 0.18 -3.66 -25.02
N ASN A 57 1.47 -3.36 -25.22
CA ASN A 57 2.12 -3.12 -26.53
C ASN A 57 1.36 -2.15 -27.46
N ALA A 58 0.47 -1.32 -26.93
CA ALA A 58 -0.38 -0.44 -27.68
C ALA A 58 -0.18 1.03 -27.30
N PRO A 59 -0.12 1.95 -28.25
CA PRO A 59 -0.12 3.37 -27.95
C PRO A 59 -1.47 3.74 -27.29
N ILE A 60 -1.38 4.33 -26.10
CA ILE A 60 -2.56 4.84 -25.40
C ILE A 60 -2.54 6.36 -25.49
N TRP A 61 -3.59 6.93 -26.05
CA TRP A 61 -3.81 8.35 -26.07
C TRP A 61 -4.72 8.74 -24.90
N ILE A 62 -4.19 9.50 -23.95
CA ILE A 62 -4.99 10.09 -22.89
C ILE A 62 -5.30 11.50 -23.35
N GLY A 63 -6.45 11.67 -23.97
CA GLY A 63 -6.92 12.97 -24.44
C GLY A 63 -7.72 13.69 -23.35
N SER A 64 -7.45 14.97 -23.13
CA SER A 64 -8.43 15.86 -22.54
C SER A 64 -9.23 16.49 -23.68
N VAL A 65 -10.50 16.15 -23.79
CA VAL A 65 -11.39 16.85 -24.73
C VAL A 65 -11.48 18.31 -24.27
N PRO A 66 -11.30 19.31 -25.15
CA PRO A 66 -11.29 20.74 -24.78
C PRO A 66 -12.59 21.24 -24.10
N LYS A 67 -13.64 20.44 -24.11
CA LYS A 67 -14.90 20.65 -23.38
C LYS A 67 -15.07 19.70 -22.19
N ASP A 68 -14.01 19.05 -21.74
CA ASP A 68 -14.09 18.26 -20.51
C ASP A 68 -14.38 19.21 -19.36
N THR A 69 -15.64 19.24 -19.01
CA THR A 69 -16.04 19.71 -17.69
C THR A 69 -15.21 18.91 -16.70
N THR A 70 -14.85 19.47 -15.56
CA THR A 70 -14.07 18.85 -14.48
C THR A 70 -14.60 17.48 -14.03
N GLU A 71 -15.67 16.97 -14.62
CA GLU A 71 -16.42 15.77 -14.23
C GLU A 71 -16.00 14.48 -14.94
N TYR A 72 -15.43 14.54 -16.18
CA TYR A 72 -15.17 13.35 -16.98
C TYR A 72 -13.74 13.29 -17.49
N THR A 73 -13.22 12.07 -17.65
CA THR A 73 -11.97 11.76 -18.34
C THR A 73 -12.27 10.81 -19.49
N THR A 74 -11.69 11.06 -20.65
CA THR A 74 -11.84 10.23 -21.85
C THR A 74 -10.58 9.40 -22.05
N LEU A 75 -10.75 8.10 -22.26
CA LEU A 75 -9.68 7.15 -22.60
C LEU A 75 -9.92 6.66 -24.03
N GLU A 76 -8.92 6.85 -24.87
CA GLU A 76 -8.94 6.37 -26.24
C GLU A 76 -7.87 5.29 -26.42
N HIS A 77 -8.27 4.20 -27.04
CA HIS A 77 -7.37 3.11 -27.39
C HIS A 77 -7.55 2.78 -28.89
N GLU A 78 -6.45 2.52 -29.55
CA GLU A 78 -6.47 2.17 -30.97
C GLU A 78 -7.33 0.92 -31.21
N ASN A 79 -8.34 1.04 -32.08
CA ASN A 79 -9.31 -0.02 -32.44
C ASN A 79 -10.30 -0.45 -31.30
N LYS A 80 -10.47 0.32 -30.25
CA LYS A 80 -11.49 0.07 -29.23
C LYS A 80 -12.40 1.28 -29.04
N PRO A 81 -13.62 1.09 -28.51
CA PRO A 81 -14.51 2.21 -28.25
C PRO A 81 -13.92 3.15 -27.20
N THR A 82 -14.05 4.43 -27.45
CA THR A 82 -13.69 5.49 -26.49
C THR A 82 -14.45 5.34 -25.19
N ILE A 83 -13.74 5.27 -24.07
CA ILE A 83 -14.34 5.12 -22.76
C ILE A 83 -14.37 6.50 -22.08
N ARG A 84 -15.56 6.96 -21.69
CA ARG A 84 -15.77 8.19 -20.96
C ARG A 84 -16.09 7.87 -19.49
N ILE A 85 -15.23 8.30 -18.57
CA ILE A 85 -15.32 7.95 -17.16
C ILE A 85 -15.59 9.22 -16.33
N LYS A 86 -16.64 9.18 -15.50
CA LYS A 86 -16.93 10.25 -14.55
C LYS A 86 -15.92 10.20 -13.41
N ARG A 87 -15.30 11.33 -13.07
CA ARG A 87 -14.31 11.43 -11.99
C ARG A 87 -14.98 11.39 -10.61
N SER A 88 -14.30 10.78 -9.65
CA SER A 88 -14.68 10.92 -8.22
C SER A 88 -14.33 12.33 -7.70
N ASP A 89 -14.93 12.74 -6.61
CA ASP A 89 -14.61 14.03 -5.99
C ASP A 89 -13.18 14.09 -5.46
N THR A 90 -12.63 12.95 -5.09
CA THR A 90 -11.24 12.81 -4.65
C THR A 90 -10.28 13.15 -5.79
N THR A 91 -10.48 12.58 -6.99
CA THR A 91 -9.60 12.80 -8.15
C THR A 91 -9.68 14.21 -8.72
N LYS A 92 -10.77 14.95 -8.49
CA LYS A 92 -10.90 16.36 -8.91
C LYS A 92 -9.87 17.28 -8.23
N LYS A 93 -9.44 16.95 -7.00
CA LYS A 93 -8.50 17.74 -6.18
C LYS A 93 -7.03 17.36 -6.36
N MET A 94 -6.73 16.27 -7.07
CA MET A 94 -5.37 15.76 -7.25
C MET A 94 -4.53 16.59 -8.24
N GLY A 95 -3.21 16.54 -8.09
CA GLY A 95 -2.25 17.08 -9.04
C GLY A 95 -2.26 16.33 -10.39
N GLN A 96 -1.66 16.90 -11.44
CA GLN A 96 -1.68 16.30 -12.79
C GLN A 96 -1.05 14.89 -12.82
N THR A 97 0.12 14.71 -12.22
CA THR A 97 0.83 13.41 -12.19
C THR A 97 0.03 12.35 -11.45
N GLU A 98 -0.58 12.72 -10.35
CA GLU A 98 -1.42 11.84 -9.54
C GLU A 98 -2.70 11.45 -10.30
N LYS A 99 -3.34 12.41 -10.99
CA LYS A 99 -4.47 12.13 -11.88
C LYS A 99 -4.11 11.14 -12.97
N LEU A 100 -2.93 11.29 -13.58
CA LEU A 100 -2.47 10.37 -14.61
C LEU A 100 -2.34 8.95 -14.07
N ASN A 101 -1.77 8.78 -12.87
CA ASN A 101 -1.67 7.47 -12.22
C ASN A 101 -3.05 6.84 -11.99
N HIS A 102 -4.05 7.62 -11.54
CA HIS A 102 -5.41 7.13 -11.37
C HIS A 102 -6.07 6.73 -12.68
N VAL A 103 -5.89 7.54 -13.75
CA VAL A 103 -6.39 7.22 -15.09
C VAL A 103 -5.78 5.91 -15.62
N LEU A 104 -4.47 5.75 -15.48
CA LEU A 104 -3.76 4.54 -15.90
C LEU A 104 -4.24 3.31 -15.12
N GLN A 105 -4.45 3.41 -13.82
CA GLN A 105 -4.96 2.30 -13.01
C GLN A 105 -6.40 1.91 -13.39
N THR A 106 -7.28 2.88 -13.70
CA THR A 106 -8.62 2.58 -14.22
C THR A 106 -8.54 1.83 -15.55
N PHE A 107 -7.70 2.29 -16.46
CA PHE A 107 -7.50 1.63 -17.76
C PHE A 107 -6.95 0.21 -17.58
N LEU A 108 -5.91 0.04 -16.77
CA LEU A 108 -5.30 -1.25 -16.50
C LEU A 108 -6.23 -2.22 -15.76
N HIS A 109 -7.13 -1.72 -14.93
CA HIS A 109 -8.14 -2.55 -14.27
C HIS A 109 -9.06 -3.24 -15.31
N ILE A 110 -9.36 -2.57 -16.41
CA ILE A 110 -10.22 -3.09 -17.48
C ILE A 110 -9.43 -4.00 -18.44
N GLU A 111 -8.26 -3.56 -18.90
CA GLU A 111 -7.54 -4.17 -20.01
C GLU A 111 -6.54 -5.24 -19.59
N ASN A 112 -5.92 -5.08 -18.44
CA ASN A 112 -4.91 -5.99 -17.89
C ASN A 112 -4.99 -5.98 -16.34
N PRO A 113 -5.97 -6.67 -15.75
CA PRO A 113 -6.21 -6.65 -14.31
C PRO A 113 -5.01 -7.16 -13.50
N VAL A 114 -4.94 -6.73 -12.24
CA VAL A 114 -3.84 -7.07 -11.32
C VAL A 114 -3.77 -8.58 -11.09
N ASN A 115 -2.56 -9.12 -11.20
CA ASN A 115 -2.23 -10.44 -10.68
C ASN A 115 -1.63 -10.27 -9.27
N VAL A 116 -2.39 -10.64 -8.24
CA VAL A 116 -1.99 -10.47 -6.84
C VAL A 116 -0.72 -11.23 -6.46
N ASN A 117 -0.41 -12.34 -7.13
CA ASN A 117 0.82 -13.11 -6.88
C ASN A 117 2.05 -12.37 -7.43
N VAL A 118 1.93 -11.76 -8.60
CA VAL A 118 3.00 -10.95 -9.20
C VAL A 118 3.24 -9.72 -8.35
N LEU A 119 2.18 -9.02 -7.96
CA LEU A 119 2.27 -7.84 -7.11
C LEU A 119 2.91 -8.18 -5.74
N ASP A 120 2.55 -9.32 -5.12
CA ASP A 120 3.16 -9.77 -3.87
C ASP A 120 4.67 -10.05 -4.03
N SER A 121 5.07 -10.66 -5.15
CA SER A 121 6.49 -10.89 -5.44
C SER A 121 7.27 -9.58 -5.55
N ILE A 122 6.69 -8.57 -6.21
CA ILE A 122 7.28 -7.23 -6.33
C ILE A 122 7.34 -6.56 -4.94
N PHE A 123 6.26 -6.65 -4.17
CA PHE A 123 6.18 -6.09 -2.83
C PHE A 123 7.23 -6.69 -1.89
N ASN A 124 7.39 -8.01 -1.91
CA ASN A 124 8.43 -8.71 -1.14
C ASN A 124 9.84 -8.24 -1.56
N HIS A 125 10.09 -8.10 -2.85
CA HIS A 125 11.36 -7.60 -3.36
C HIS A 125 11.65 -6.16 -2.89
N GLU A 126 10.67 -5.27 -2.91
CA GLU A 126 10.82 -3.90 -2.41
C GLU A 126 11.07 -3.84 -0.89
N LEU A 127 10.49 -4.75 -0.11
CA LEU A 127 10.81 -4.89 1.32
C LEU A 127 12.25 -5.37 1.54
N GLN A 128 12.71 -6.35 0.76
CA GLN A 128 14.09 -6.84 0.84
C GLN A 128 15.11 -5.75 0.52
N LYS A 129 14.84 -4.87 -0.47
CA LYS A 129 15.69 -3.69 -0.74
C LYS A 129 15.80 -2.75 0.45
N LYS A 130 14.79 -2.72 1.31
CA LYS A 130 14.79 -1.95 2.57
C LYS A 130 15.35 -2.73 3.74
N ALA A 131 16.04 -3.85 3.49
CA ALA A 131 16.58 -4.77 4.48
C ALA A 131 15.52 -5.38 5.43
N LEU A 132 14.24 -5.38 5.03
CA LEU A 132 13.15 -5.93 5.79
C LEU A 132 12.77 -7.31 5.26
N LYS A 133 13.17 -8.37 5.98
CA LYS A 133 12.75 -9.74 5.67
C LYS A 133 11.37 -10.00 6.28
N ALA A 134 10.38 -10.24 5.45
CA ALA A 134 9.02 -10.53 5.89
C ALA A 134 8.38 -11.60 5.00
N GLN A 135 7.41 -12.33 5.55
CA GLN A 135 6.43 -13.04 4.72
C GLN A 135 5.34 -12.04 4.35
N THR A 136 4.95 -12.00 3.08
CA THR A 136 4.02 -11.00 2.58
C THR A 136 2.72 -11.62 2.06
N ALA A 137 1.71 -10.79 1.97
CA ALA A 137 0.49 -11.04 1.22
C ALA A 137 -0.10 -9.72 0.72
N ILE A 138 -0.84 -9.80 -0.38
CA ILE A 138 -1.59 -8.67 -0.94
C ILE A 138 -3.08 -8.95 -0.86
N GLY A 139 -3.84 -7.99 -0.37
CA GLY A 139 -5.28 -7.88 -0.55
C GLY A 139 -5.58 -6.92 -1.69
N TYR A 140 -6.36 -7.37 -2.65
CA TYR A 140 -6.87 -6.58 -3.76
C TYR A 140 -8.39 -6.54 -3.69
N ILE A 141 -8.96 -5.37 -3.76
CA ILE A 141 -10.40 -5.15 -3.71
C ILE A 141 -10.81 -4.45 -5.01
N ASP A 142 -11.66 -5.11 -5.77
CA ASP A 142 -12.39 -4.48 -6.86
C ASP A 142 -13.63 -3.79 -6.29
N ASN A 143 -13.57 -2.48 -6.16
CA ASN A 143 -14.63 -1.69 -5.55
C ASN A 143 -15.89 -1.58 -6.44
N ILE A 144 -15.79 -1.95 -7.72
CA ILE A 144 -16.95 -1.95 -8.63
C ILE A 144 -17.77 -3.21 -8.43
N SER A 145 -17.10 -4.38 -8.47
CA SER A 145 -17.77 -5.68 -8.31
C SER A 145 -17.90 -6.12 -6.85
N GLY A 146 -17.21 -5.45 -5.92
CA GLY A 146 -17.11 -5.86 -4.52
C GLY A 146 -16.25 -7.13 -4.30
N LYS A 147 -15.52 -7.57 -5.31
CA LYS A 147 -14.71 -8.79 -5.25
C LYS A 147 -13.42 -8.54 -4.49
N ASN A 148 -13.18 -9.35 -3.46
CA ASN A 148 -11.94 -9.36 -2.70
C ASN A 148 -11.09 -10.56 -3.11
N ILE A 149 -9.84 -10.31 -3.44
CA ILE A 149 -8.85 -11.32 -3.82
C ILE A 149 -7.64 -11.17 -2.92
N THR A 150 -7.15 -12.27 -2.38
CA THR A 150 -5.87 -12.33 -1.68
C THR A 150 -5.08 -13.54 -2.15
N ASN A 151 -3.76 -13.40 -2.18
CA ASN A 151 -2.87 -14.51 -2.53
C ASN A 151 -2.59 -15.47 -1.35
N ARG A 152 -3.14 -15.17 -0.16
CA ARG A 152 -3.09 -16.06 1.01
C ARG A 152 -4.45 -16.20 1.68
N THR A 153 -4.73 -17.42 2.15
CA THR A 153 -5.96 -17.76 2.89
C THR A 153 -5.65 -18.26 4.31
N ASP A 154 -4.37 -18.36 4.68
CA ASP A 154 -3.95 -18.90 5.99
C ASP A 154 -4.27 -17.89 7.10
N SER A 155 -5.24 -18.25 7.95
CA SER A 155 -5.67 -17.43 9.09
C SER A 155 -4.56 -17.24 10.14
N ILE A 156 -3.60 -18.16 10.26
CA ILE A 156 -2.47 -18.07 11.19
C ILE A 156 -1.51 -16.96 10.73
N PHE A 157 -1.34 -16.78 9.41
CA PHE A 157 -0.56 -15.70 8.87
C PHE A 157 -1.13 -14.35 9.32
N PHE A 158 -2.45 -14.13 9.21
CA PHE A 158 -3.09 -12.84 9.49
C PHE A 158 -3.20 -12.46 10.97
N ARG A 159 -2.89 -13.37 11.92
CA ARG A 159 -2.95 -13.08 13.36
C ARG A 159 -1.87 -12.12 13.87
N SER A 160 -0.75 -11.99 13.15
CA SER A 160 0.43 -11.22 13.61
C SER A 160 1.13 -10.50 12.46
N VAL A 161 0.35 -9.85 11.60
CA VAL A 161 0.87 -9.08 10.47
C VAL A 161 0.84 -7.59 10.76
N CYS A 162 1.82 -6.87 10.22
CA CYS A 162 1.73 -5.44 10.03
C CYS A 162 0.92 -5.19 8.76
N THR A 163 -0.14 -4.42 8.87
CA THR A 163 -1.03 -4.09 7.76
C THR A 163 -0.78 -2.65 7.31
N THR A 164 -0.69 -2.42 6.02
CA THR A 164 -0.63 -1.07 5.44
C THR A 164 -1.96 -0.35 5.57
N ASP A 165 -1.94 0.94 5.37
CA ASP A 165 -3.17 1.66 5.07
C ASP A 165 -3.68 1.23 3.68
N THR A 166 -5.00 1.33 3.47
CA THR A 166 -5.60 1.00 2.18
C THR A 166 -5.23 2.05 1.14
N LEU A 167 -4.62 1.62 0.05
CA LEU A 167 -4.30 2.47 -1.09
C LEU A 167 -5.37 2.29 -2.17
N THR A 168 -6.07 3.36 -2.49
CA THR A 168 -7.16 3.33 -3.47
C THR A 168 -6.77 4.08 -4.73
N TYR A 169 -6.99 3.46 -5.88
CA TYR A 169 -6.66 3.99 -7.19
C TYR A 169 -7.84 3.90 -8.16
N GLY A 170 -7.67 4.63 -9.27
CA GLY A 170 -8.69 4.74 -10.29
C GLY A 170 -9.45 6.06 -10.19
N ILE A 171 -10.04 6.52 -11.29
CA ILE A 171 -10.77 7.79 -11.38
C ILE A 171 -12.02 7.79 -10.50
N ARG A 172 -12.61 6.61 -10.29
CA ARG A 172 -13.81 6.37 -9.47
C ARG A 172 -13.50 5.55 -8.23
N ASN A 173 -12.20 5.43 -7.85
CA ASN A 173 -11.73 4.56 -6.78
C ASN A 173 -12.04 3.08 -7.05
N GLU A 174 -11.84 2.64 -8.29
CA GLU A 174 -12.22 1.31 -8.76
C GLU A 174 -11.49 0.18 -8.05
N VAL A 175 -10.25 0.43 -7.62
CA VAL A 175 -9.40 -0.62 -7.02
C VAL A 175 -8.76 -0.15 -5.72
N SER A 176 -8.65 -1.07 -4.77
CA SER A 176 -7.94 -0.84 -3.51
C SER A 176 -6.95 -1.96 -3.23
N PHE A 177 -5.82 -1.59 -2.63
CA PHE A 177 -4.74 -2.49 -2.27
C PHE A 177 -4.44 -2.40 -0.78
N ILE A 178 -4.17 -3.54 -0.17
CA ILE A 178 -3.72 -3.66 1.21
C ILE A 178 -2.53 -4.61 1.22
N GLY A 179 -1.41 -4.17 1.80
CA GLY A 179 -0.24 -5.01 2.01
C GLY A 179 -0.24 -5.59 3.43
N TYR A 180 0.12 -6.84 3.53
CA TYR A 180 0.33 -7.54 4.79
C TYR A 180 1.76 -8.03 4.85
N ALA A 181 2.46 -7.74 5.95
CA ALA A 181 3.83 -8.19 6.16
C ALA A 181 3.99 -8.78 7.57
N LYS A 182 4.37 -10.06 7.64
CA LYS A 182 4.72 -10.74 8.89
C LYS A 182 6.22 -10.68 9.08
N ILE A 183 6.65 -9.83 10.01
CA ILE A 183 8.06 -9.66 10.35
C ILE A 183 8.41 -10.67 11.44
N PRO A 184 9.47 -11.48 11.28
CA PRO A 184 9.95 -12.36 12.35
C PRO A 184 10.35 -11.53 13.58
N THR A 185 9.99 -11.99 14.77
CA THR A 185 10.20 -11.28 16.04
C THR A 185 11.68 -10.93 16.29
N LEU A 186 12.62 -11.73 15.77
CA LEU A 186 14.07 -11.48 15.84
C LEU A 186 14.54 -10.21 15.12
N TYR A 187 13.78 -9.70 14.14
CA TYR A 187 14.10 -8.46 13.42
C TYR A 187 13.59 -7.19 14.12
N ILE A 188 12.82 -7.35 15.18
CA ILE A 188 12.31 -6.23 15.98
C ILE A 188 13.34 -5.87 17.09
N ILE A 189 14.29 -6.77 17.41
CA ILE A 189 15.18 -6.68 18.56
C ILE A 189 16.64 -6.37 18.17
N ASN A 190 17.02 -6.49 16.90
CA ASN A 190 18.32 -6.09 16.36
C ASN A 190 18.21 -4.75 15.62
#